data_03c3b1e07db5b07378215c520e81f106
#
_entry.id   03c3b1e07db5b07378215c520e81f106
#
_cell.length_a   1.000
_cell.length_b   1.000
_cell.length_c   1.000
_cell.angle_alpha   90.00
_cell.angle_beta   90.00
_cell.angle_gamma   90.00
#
_symmetry.space_group_name_H-M   'P 1'
#
loop_
_entity.id
_entity.type
_entity.pdbx_description
1 polymer ?
#
loop_
_entity_poly.entity_id
_entity_poly.type
_entity_poly.pdbx_seq_one_letter_code
_entity_poly.pdbx_strand_id
1 'polypeptide(L)'
;MICRLIGAPPGYVGFDQGGLLTDAIDQQPHCVLLLDEIEKAHPDLFNILLQVMDNGRLTDHHGKTIDFRNVVLIMTTNAGASDMARNGIGFGDVSKADAGDEAVKKMFSPEFRNRLDAIVPFAYLGTEVVSRVVDKFILQLELQLADQNVHIQFDSDARAWLARRGYDRMYGARPMARLIQEKVKQPLAEELLFGKLIHGGEVHVSLKDGDASEALSFELTPAPPKLVKRKGGAKATAKGKRGKSATPEPSTDEAE
;
A
#
# COMPACT_ATOMS: atom_id res chain seq x y z
N MET A 1 21.38 -3.74 19.32
CA MET A 1 20.22 -3.28 18.52
C MET A 1 19.23 -2.45 19.34
N ILE A 2 18.95 -2.79 20.57
CA ILE A 2 18.06 -2.05 21.50
C ILE A 2 18.54 -0.63 21.77
N CYS A 3 19.86 -0.43 21.91
CA CYS A 3 20.43 0.90 22.09
C CYS A 3 20.02 1.93 21.02
N ARG A 4 19.65 1.49 19.83
CA ARG A 4 19.12 2.40 18.80
C ARG A 4 17.66 2.81 19.05
N LEU A 5 16.88 2.00 19.77
CA LEU A 5 15.48 2.27 20.08
C LEU A 5 15.32 3.19 21.28
N ILE A 6 16.10 2.95 22.35
CA ILE A 6 15.97 3.65 23.63
C ILE A 6 17.18 4.49 24.01
N GLY A 7 18.15 4.67 23.08
CA GLY A 7 19.43 5.33 23.33
C GLY A 7 20.53 4.37 23.77
N ALA A 8 21.77 4.76 23.62
CA ALA A 8 22.92 4.00 24.07
C ALA A 8 23.27 4.36 25.54
N PRO A 9 23.68 3.38 26.38
CA PRO A 9 24.11 3.67 27.73
C PRO A 9 25.43 4.49 27.75
N PRO A 10 25.71 5.21 28.84
CA PRO A 10 26.93 5.97 28.99
C PRO A 10 28.19 5.15 28.71
N GLY A 11 29.12 5.70 27.92
CA GLY A 11 30.35 5.03 27.54
C GLY A 11 30.33 4.20 26.27
N TYR A 12 29.19 4.08 25.61
CA TYR A 12 29.06 3.40 24.31
C TYR A 12 29.01 4.41 23.16
N VAL A 13 29.47 3.97 21.96
CA VAL A 13 29.41 4.78 20.74
C VAL A 13 27.93 5.07 20.39
N GLY A 14 27.62 6.36 20.21
CA GLY A 14 26.24 6.80 19.94
C GLY A 14 25.44 7.21 21.18
N PHE A 15 26.08 7.36 22.35
CA PHE A 15 25.43 7.85 23.57
C PHE A 15 24.77 9.23 23.36
N ASP A 16 25.37 10.13 22.60
CA ASP A 16 24.83 11.48 22.33
C ASP A 16 23.58 11.43 21.39
N GLN A 17 23.27 10.28 20.82
CA GLN A 17 22.09 10.10 19.98
C GLN A 17 20.94 9.54 20.83
N GLY A 18 19.80 10.24 20.84
CA GLY A 18 18.57 9.78 21.47
C GLY A 18 18.09 8.44 20.89
N GLY A 19 17.17 7.78 21.56
CA GLY A 19 16.58 6.56 21.05
C GLY A 19 15.53 6.85 19.96
N LEU A 20 15.61 6.14 18.83
CA LEU A 20 14.68 6.35 17.72
C LEU A 20 13.21 6.21 18.12
N LEU A 21 12.89 5.26 18.98
CA LEU A 21 11.54 5.03 19.48
C LEU A 21 11.11 6.12 20.46
N THR A 22 11.98 6.41 21.44
CA THR A 22 11.69 7.39 22.48
C THR A 22 11.55 8.80 21.91
N ASP A 23 12.39 9.18 20.98
CA ASP A 23 12.32 10.49 20.32
C ASP A 23 11.08 10.63 19.42
N ALA A 24 10.72 9.57 18.70
CA ALA A 24 9.53 9.59 17.85
C ALA A 24 8.25 9.74 18.67
N ILE A 25 8.13 9.03 19.80
CA ILE A 25 6.96 9.12 20.68
C ILE A 25 6.93 10.48 21.42
N ASP A 26 8.08 11.00 21.83
CA ASP A 26 8.15 12.32 22.46
C ASP A 26 7.66 13.44 21.51
N GLN A 27 7.99 13.34 20.23
CA GLN A 27 7.55 14.27 19.19
C GLN A 27 6.07 14.10 18.84
N GLN A 28 5.56 12.87 18.89
CA GLN A 28 4.18 12.52 18.54
C GLN A 28 3.54 11.62 19.60
N PRO A 29 3.15 12.18 20.76
CA PRO A 29 2.65 11.38 21.89
C PRO A 29 1.28 10.72 21.64
N HIS A 30 0.54 11.13 20.62
CA HIS A 30 -0.72 10.55 20.19
C HIS A 30 -0.52 9.83 18.85
N CYS A 31 -0.11 8.56 18.88
CA CYS A 31 0.20 7.81 17.67
C CYS A 31 -0.15 6.32 17.79
N VAL A 32 -0.07 5.64 16.66
CA VAL A 32 -0.11 4.19 16.57
C VAL A 32 1.31 3.69 16.36
N LEU A 33 1.81 2.89 17.31
CA LEU A 33 3.10 2.21 17.20
C LEU A 33 2.87 0.79 16.68
N LEU A 34 3.32 0.53 15.46
CA LEU A 34 3.29 -0.80 14.86
C LEU A 34 4.65 -1.47 14.97
N LEU A 35 4.70 -2.64 15.62
CA LEU A 35 5.85 -3.53 15.68
C LEU A 35 5.56 -4.76 14.82
N ASP A 36 6.08 -4.74 13.61
CA ASP A 36 5.84 -5.81 12.64
C ASP A 36 6.84 -6.95 12.84
N GLU A 37 6.36 -8.21 12.73
CA GLU A 37 7.14 -9.42 12.89
C GLU A 37 7.93 -9.49 14.23
N ILE A 38 7.22 -9.28 15.34
CA ILE A 38 7.82 -9.19 16.68
C ILE A 38 8.59 -10.46 17.07
N GLU A 39 8.30 -11.61 16.47
CA GLU A 39 9.04 -12.85 16.67
C GLU A 39 10.51 -12.78 16.23
N LYS A 40 10.85 -11.83 15.38
CA LYS A 40 12.23 -11.60 14.93
C LYS A 40 13.00 -10.62 15.81
N ALA A 41 12.33 -10.02 16.78
CA ALA A 41 12.93 -9.05 17.66
C ALA A 41 13.84 -9.70 18.72
N HIS A 42 14.75 -8.90 19.25
CA HIS A 42 15.58 -9.34 20.37
C HIS A 42 14.73 -9.54 21.64
N PRO A 43 14.98 -10.56 22.46
CA PRO A 43 14.21 -10.83 23.68
C PRO A 43 14.07 -9.65 24.63
N ASP A 44 15.10 -8.80 24.75
CA ASP A 44 15.04 -7.61 25.60
C ASP A 44 13.96 -6.60 25.20
N LEU A 45 13.52 -6.61 23.94
CA LEU A 45 12.41 -5.75 23.50
C LEU A 45 11.11 -6.10 24.25
N PHE A 46 10.87 -7.37 24.53
CA PHE A 46 9.71 -7.80 25.30
C PHE A 46 9.72 -7.23 26.73
N ASN A 47 10.90 -7.14 27.35
CA ASN A 47 11.03 -6.52 28.69
C ASN A 47 10.72 -5.03 28.65
N ILE A 48 11.15 -4.33 27.60
CA ILE A 48 10.82 -2.91 27.41
C ILE A 48 9.32 -2.71 27.20
N LEU A 49 8.70 -3.56 26.37
CA LEU A 49 7.27 -3.52 26.11
C LEU A 49 6.45 -3.83 27.36
N LEU A 50 6.89 -4.79 28.21
CA LEU A 50 6.29 -5.04 29.51
C LEU A 50 6.33 -3.79 30.38
N GLN A 51 7.47 -3.10 30.45
CA GLN A 51 7.59 -1.86 31.22
C GLN A 51 6.66 -0.77 30.69
N VAL A 52 6.52 -0.65 29.37
CA VAL A 52 5.60 0.30 28.73
C VAL A 52 4.15 -0.04 29.06
N MET A 53 3.75 -1.31 28.94
CA MET A 53 2.37 -1.76 29.21
C MET A 53 2.01 -1.64 30.69
N ASP A 54 2.96 -1.84 31.60
CA ASP A 54 2.72 -1.76 33.05
C ASP A 54 2.65 -0.31 33.55
N ASN A 55 3.59 0.52 33.13
CA ASN A 55 3.80 1.85 33.68
C ASN A 55 3.23 2.95 32.77
N GLY A 56 2.91 2.65 31.52
CA GLY A 56 2.53 3.66 30.53
C GLY A 56 3.65 4.65 30.22
N ARG A 57 4.90 4.34 30.60
CA ARG A 57 6.07 5.21 30.48
C ARG A 57 7.33 4.39 30.26
N LEU A 58 8.27 4.97 29.54
CA LEU A 58 9.59 4.41 29.32
C LEU A 58 10.64 5.47 29.64
N THR A 59 11.64 5.11 30.44
CA THR A 59 12.80 5.99 30.70
C THR A 59 13.93 5.57 29.80
N ASP A 60 14.47 6.51 29.04
CA ASP A 60 15.62 6.28 28.17
C ASP A 60 16.94 6.22 29.00
N HIS A 61 18.04 5.92 28.32
CA HIS A 61 19.35 5.86 28.98
C HIS A 61 19.90 7.24 29.39
N HIS A 62 19.27 8.33 28.96
CA HIS A 62 19.58 9.69 29.39
C HIS A 62 18.79 10.12 30.62
N GLY A 63 17.92 9.27 31.14
CA GLY A 63 17.03 9.57 32.26
C GLY A 63 15.76 10.32 31.88
N LYS A 64 15.50 10.55 30.58
CA LYS A 64 14.28 11.17 30.10
C LYS A 64 13.14 10.16 30.14
N THR A 65 12.02 10.52 30.75
CA THR A 65 10.82 9.67 30.82
C THR A 65 9.83 10.08 29.73
N ILE A 66 9.49 9.14 28.87
CA ILE A 66 8.57 9.30 27.74
C ILE A 66 7.22 8.68 28.11
N ASP A 67 6.13 9.39 27.80
CA ASP A 67 4.76 8.97 28.11
C ASP A 67 4.15 8.18 26.93
N PHE A 68 3.76 6.92 27.18
CA PHE A 68 3.14 6.01 26.20
C PHE A 68 1.63 5.82 26.41
N ARG A 69 1.00 6.50 27.37
CA ARG A 69 -0.42 6.28 27.74
C ARG A 69 -1.40 6.60 26.60
N ASN A 70 -0.99 7.45 25.65
CA ASN A 70 -1.78 7.82 24.48
C ASN A 70 -1.32 7.14 23.20
N VAL A 71 -0.48 6.10 23.31
CA VAL A 71 0.05 5.34 22.18
C VAL A 71 -0.77 4.05 22.05
N VAL A 72 -1.31 3.79 20.86
CA VAL A 72 -1.91 2.50 20.54
C VAL A 72 -0.80 1.57 20.06
N LEU A 73 -0.51 0.53 20.85
CA LEU A 73 0.53 -0.46 20.50
C LEU A 73 -0.10 -1.60 19.72
N ILE A 74 0.38 -1.84 18.51
CA ILE A 74 0.00 -2.96 17.65
C ILE A 74 1.23 -3.80 17.36
N MET A 75 1.12 -5.10 17.58
CA MET A 75 2.18 -6.06 17.28
C MET A 75 1.65 -7.10 16.30
N THR A 76 2.43 -7.43 15.27
CA THR A 76 2.11 -8.53 14.36
C THR A 76 3.08 -9.69 14.55
N THR A 77 2.62 -10.90 14.32
CA THR A 77 3.46 -12.10 14.36
C THR A 77 2.95 -13.14 13.37
N ASN A 78 3.89 -13.89 12.80
CA ASN A 78 3.62 -15.09 12.02
C ASN A 78 3.77 -16.36 12.84
N ALA A 79 3.85 -16.27 14.17
CA ALA A 79 3.91 -17.42 15.06
C ALA A 79 2.70 -18.33 14.82
N GLY A 80 2.94 -19.62 14.60
CA GLY A 80 1.90 -20.62 14.33
C GLY A 80 1.50 -20.79 12.86
N ALA A 81 1.95 -19.95 11.95
CA ALA A 81 1.64 -20.13 10.52
C ALA A 81 2.17 -21.46 9.97
N SER A 82 3.35 -21.91 10.41
CA SER A 82 3.93 -23.21 10.06
C SER A 82 3.16 -24.38 10.69
N ASP A 83 2.67 -24.22 11.90
CA ASP A 83 1.93 -25.25 12.61
C ASP A 83 0.51 -25.40 12.07
N MET A 84 -0.13 -24.28 11.70
CA MET A 84 -1.40 -24.28 10.95
C MET A 84 -1.29 -24.96 9.58
N ALA A 85 -0.13 -24.86 8.92
CA ALA A 85 0.10 -25.51 7.63
C ALA A 85 0.36 -27.03 7.79
N ARG A 86 0.96 -27.47 8.89
CA ARG A 86 1.28 -28.88 9.18
C ARG A 86 0.10 -29.69 9.69
N ASN A 87 -0.80 -29.07 10.46
CA ASN A 87 -1.96 -29.75 11.04
C ASN A 87 -3.05 -30.14 10.01
N GLY A 88 -2.79 -29.95 8.70
CA GLY A 88 -3.64 -30.47 7.61
C GLY A 88 -3.50 -31.99 7.34
N ILE A 89 -2.61 -32.74 8.04
CA ILE A 89 -2.27 -34.15 7.73
C ILE A 89 -2.49 -35.08 8.96
N GLY A 90 -3.25 -34.66 9.97
CA GLY A 90 -3.47 -35.47 11.18
C GLY A 90 -4.95 -35.67 11.49
N PHE A 91 -5.32 -36.89 11.89
CA PHE A 91 -6.63 -37.31 12.39
C PHE A 91 -6.91 -36.59 13.74
N GLY A 92 -7.59 -35.45 13.69
CA GLY A 92 -8.07 -34.74 14.84
C GLY A 92 -8.52 -33.33 14.42
N ASP A 93 -9.81 -33.04 14.59
CA ASP A 93 -10.39 -31.70 14.48
C ASP A 93 -9.88 -30.79 15.63
N VAL A 94 -8.59 -30.50 15.66
CA VAL A 94 -8.09 -29.37 16.45
C VAL A 94 -8.51 -28.13 15.69
N SER A 95 -9.38 -27.33 16.28
CA SER A 95 -9.90 -26.14 15.64
C SER A 95 -8.69 -25.25 15.23
N LYS A 96 -8.70 -24.70 14.02
CA LYS A 96 -7.59 -23.88 13.50
C LYS A 96 -7.30 -22.65 14.38
N ALA A 97 -8.24 -22.27 15.22
CA ALA A 97 -8.10 -21.23 16.22
C ALA A 97 -7.15 -21.67 17.36
N ASP A 98 -7.24 -22.94 17.81
CA ASP A 98 -6.42 -23.45 18.92
C ASP A 98 -4.93 -23.54 18.56
N ALA A 99 -4.60 -23.83 17.30
CA ALA A 99 -3.20 -23.89 16.85
C ALA A 99 -2.51 -22.51 16.88
N GLY A 100 -3.24 -21.46 16.56
CA GLY A 100 -2.76 -20.09 16.68
C GLY A 100 -2.51 -19.68 18.13
N ASP A 101 -3.45 -20.00 18.99
CA ASP A 101 -3.36 -19.72 20.44
C ASP A 101 -2.19 -20.47 21.09
N GLU A 102 -1.96 -21.71 20.71
CA GLU A 102 -0.80 -22.49 21.21
C GLU A 102 0.54 -21.87 20.78
N ALA A 103 0.65 -21.39 19.55
CA ALA A 103 1.86 -20.75 19.08
C ALA A 103 2.15 -19.44 19.83
N VAL A 104 1.11 -18.63 20.07
CA VAL A 104 1.19 -17.43 20.91
C VAL A 104 1.60 -17.78 22.34
N LYS A 105 1.06 -18.88 22.92
CA LYS A 105 1.42 -19.35 24.27
C LYS A 105 2.88 -19.81 24.36
N LYS A 106 3.42 -20.39 23.29
CA LYS A 106 4.83 -20.81 23.23
C LYS A 106 5.79 -19.65 23.09
N MET A 107 5.38 -18.61 22.36
CA MET A 107 6.22 -17.47 22.04
C MET A 107 6.24 -16.41 23.15
N PHE A 108 5.09 -16.09 23.70
CA PHE A 108 4.94 -15.03 24.69
C PHE A 108 4.74 -15.60 26.10
N SER A 109 5.46 -15.03 27.07
CA SER A 109 5.26 -15.40 28.47
C SER A 109 3.83 -15.15 28.92
N PRO A 110 3.31 -15.88 29.93
CA PRO A 110 2.00 -15.61 30.51
C PRO A 110 1.84 -14.16 30.96
N GLU A 111 2.90 -13.61 31.53
CA GLU A 111 2.95 -12.22 31.97
C GLU A 111 2.72 -11.23 30.83
N PHE A 112 3.40 -11.41 29.70
CA PHE A 112 3.22 -10.56 28.52
C PHE A 112 1.80 -10.67 27.96
N ARG A 113 1.27 -11.89 27.84
CA ARG A 113 -0.07 -12.12 27.28
C ARG A 113 -1.18 -11.51 28.13
N ASN A 114 -1.03 -11.51 29.46
CA ASN A 114 -2.03 -10.94 30.39
C ASN A 114 -2.11 -9.40 30.31
N ARG A 115 -1.20 -8.75 29.61
CA ARG A 115 -1.17 -7.29 29.41
C ARG A 115 -1.69 -6.86 28.04
N LEU A 116 -1.99 -7.83 27.16
CA LEU A 116 -2.60 -7.55 25.87
C LEU A 116 -4.12 -7.36 26.07
N ASP A 117 -4.64 -6.27 25.54
CA ASP A 117 -6.09 -6.01 25.53
C ASP A 117 -6.83 -6.97 24.61
N ALA A 118 -6.24 -7.31 23.47
CA ALA A 118 -6.82 -8.23 22.49
C ALA A 118 -5.78 -8.96 21.67
N ILE A 119 -6.07 -10.21 21.34
CA ILE A 119 -5.34 -11.02 20.35
C ILE A 119 -6.30 -11.29 19.21
N VAL A 120 -5.95 -10.81 18.00
CA VAL A 120 -6.79 -10.93 16.80
C VAL A 120 -6.18 -11.95 15.85
N PRO A 121 -6.74 -13.16 15.75
CA PRO A 121 -6.27 -14.15 14.80
C PRO A 121 -6.73 -13.81 13.37
N PHE A 122 -5.80 -13.88 12.41
CA PHE A 122 -6.08 -13.72 10.99
C PHE A 122 -6.17 -15.09 10.33
N ALA A 123 -7.34 -15.42 9.80
CA ALA A 123 -7.57 -16.67 9.06
C ALA A 123 -7.09 -16.55 7.60
N TYR A 124 -6.94 -17.71 6.95
CA TYR A 124 -6.74 -17.74 5.50
C TYR A 124 -7.94 -17.12 4.76
N LEU A 125 -7.62 -16.44 3.63
CA LEU A 125 -8.65 -15.81 2.83
C LEU A 125 -9.53 -16.88 2.15
N GLY A 126 -10.84 -16.78 2.33
CA GLY A 126 -11.81 -17.57 1.57
C GLY A 126 -11.92 -17.10 0.12
N THR A 127 -12.48 -17.93 -0.75
CA THR A 127 -12.62 -17.63 -2.19
C THR A 127 -13.37 -16.34 -2.48
N GLU A 128 -14.42 -16.02 -1.71
CA GLU A 128 -15.15 -14.76 -1.86
C GLU A 128 -14.28 -13.53 -1.54
N VAL A 129 -13.46 -13.63 -0.49
CA VAL A 129 -12.56 -12.54 -0.11
C VAL A 129 -11.48 -12.35 -1.17
N VAL A 130 -10.94 -13.46 -1.72
CA VAL A 130 -9.97 -13.41 -2.81
C VAL A 130 -10.57 -12.73 -4.03
N SER A 131 -11.82 -13.04 -4.40
CA SER A 131 -12.51 -12.36 -5.51
C SER A 131 -12.65 -10.85 -5.28
N ARG A 132 -13.00 -10.42 -4.07
CA ARG A 132 -13.04 -8.99 -3.72
C ARG A 132 -11.66 -8.32 -3.79
N VAL A 133 -10.60 -9.05 -3.47
CA VAL A 133 -9.22 -8.57 -3.64
C VAL A 133 -8.89 -8.37 -5.11
N VAL A 134 -9.28 -9.30 -5.99
CA VAL A 134 -9.14 -9.13 -7.45
C VAL A 134 -9.89 -7.89 -7.92
N ASP A 135 -11.16 -7.73 -7.53
CA ASP A 135 -11.96 -6.55 -7.91
C ASP A 135 -11.32 -5.24 -7.45
N LYS A 136 -10.75 -5.21 -6.25
CA LYS A 136 -10.00 -4.05 -5.76
C LYS A 136 -8.81 -3.71 -6.67
N PHE A 137 -8.02 -4.70 -7.08
CA PHE A 137 -6.87 -4.48 -7.97
C PHE A 137 -7.30 -4.06 -9.38
N ILE A 138 -8.39 -4.63 -9.89
CA ILE A 138 -8.98 -4.24 -11.17
C ILE A 138 -9.42 -2.78 -11.10
N LEU A 139 -10.16 -2.38 -10.07
CA LEU A 139 -10.60 -1.00 -9.88
C LEU A 139 -9.41 -0.02 -9.80
N GLN A 140 -8.34 -0.39 -9.10
CA GLN A 140 -7.13 0.42 -9.07
C GLN A 140 -6.49 0.56 -10.46
N LEU A 141 -6.52 -0.49 -11.27
CA LEU A 141 -6.03 -0.45 -12.64
C LEU A 141 -6.92 0.41 -13.54
N GLU A 142 -8.24 0.27 -13.44
CA GLU A 142 -9.22 1.11 -14.14
C GLU A 142 -8.99 2.60 -13.87
N LEU A 143 -8.81 2.97 -12.60
CA LEU A 143 -8.52 4.34 -12.21
C LEU A 143 -7.20 4.86 -12.81
N GLN A 144 -6.15 4.04 -12.83
CA GLN A 144 -4.87 4.42 -13.45
C GLN A 144 -4.97 4.60 -14.96
N LEU A 145 -5.78 3.78 -15.65
CA LEU A 145 -5.97 3.85 -17.10
C LEU A 145 -6.94 4.95 -17.51
N ALA A 146 -7.87 5.34 -16.65
CA ALA A 146 -8.81 6.43 -16.88
C ALA A 146 -8.10 7.77 -17.16
N ASP A 147 -6.95 8.03 -16.51
CA ASP A 147 -6.12 9.22 -16.77
C ASP A 147 -5.59 9.26 -18.21
N GLN A 148 -5.50 8.09 -18.86
CA GLN A 148 -5.07 7.94 -20.26
C GLN A 148 -6.26 7.79 -21.23
N ASN A 149 -7.51 7.99 -20.78
CA ASN A 149 -8.74 7.75 -21.52
C ASN A 149 -8.90 6.30 -22.02
N VAL A 150 -8.42 5.34 -21.24
CA VAL A 150 -8.56 3.91 -21.52
C VAL A 150 -9.51 3.28 -20.51
N HIS A 151 -10.52 2.57 -21.02
CA HIS A 151 -11.47 1.79 -20.23
C HIS A 151 -11.12 0.31 -20.36
N ILE A 152 -10.93 -0.36 -19.22
CA ILE A 152 -10.63 -1.79 -19.20
C ILE A 152 -11.79 -2.56 -18.58
N GLN A 153 -12.14 -3.69 -19.18
CA GLN A 153 -13.18 -4.60 -18.70
C GLN A 153 -12.62 -6.02 -18.64
N PHE A 154 -13.00 -6.76 -17.61
CA PHE A 154 -12.58 -8.14 -17.41
C PHE A 154 -13.80 -9.05 -17.43
N ASP A 155 -13.72 -10.13 -18.17
CA ASP A 155 -14.70 -11.20 -18.12
C ASP A 155 -14.68 -11.94 -16.78
N SER A 156 -15.77 -12.65 -16.48
CA SER A 156 -15.90 -13.51 -15.30
C SER A 156 -14.78 -14.54 -15.21
N ASP A 157 -14.42 -15.15 -16.34
CA ASP A 157 -13.41 -16.20 -16.41
C ASP A 157 -11.99 -15.65 -16.23
N ALA A 158 -11.69 -14.47 -16.77
CA ALA A 158 -10.45 -13.77 -16.53
C ALA A 158 -10.30 -13.37 -15.04
N ARG A 159 -11.38 -12.90 -14.40
CA ARG A 159 -11.39 -12.61 -12.94
C ARG A 159 -11.18 -13.88 -12.12
N ALA A 160 -11.85 -14.97 -12.45
CA ALA A 160 -11.69 -16.26 -11.78
C ALA A 160 -10.27 -16.83 -11.96
N TRP A 161 -9.67 -16.64 -13.12
CA TRP A 161 -8.30 -17.02 -13.40
C TRP A 161 -7.31 -16.21 -12.55
N LEU A 162 -7.49 -14.88 -12.48
CA LEU A 162 -6.67 -14.03 -11.61
C LEU A 162 -6.78 -14.44 -10.14
N ALA A 163 -8.00 -14.76 -9.68
CA ALA A 163 -8.23 -15.23 -8.32
C ALA A 163 -7.48 -16.52 -8.01
N ARG A 164 -7.53 -17.51 -8.93
CA ARG A 164 -6.83 -18.79 -8.76
C ARG A 164 -5.31 -18.67 -8.80
N ARG A 165 -4.76 -17.88 -9.74
CA ARG A 165 -3.32 -17.73 -9.96
C ARG A 165 -2.67 -16.73 -9.02
N GLY A 166 -3.41 -15.68 -8.63
CA GLY A 166 -2.90 -14.60 -7.77
C GLY A 166 -3.01 -14.87 -6.29
N TYR A 167 -3.67 -15.97 -5.88
CA TYR A 167 -3.76 -16.39 -4.49
C TYR A 167 -2.85 -17.59 -4.21
N ASP A 168 -2.05 -17.48 -3.20
CA ASP A 168 -1.23 -18.55 -2.65
C ASP A 168 -1.59 -18.79 -1.18
N ARG A 169 -1.67 -20.04 -0.76
CA ARG A 169 -2.08 -20.37 0.61
C ARG A 169 -1.08 -19.87 1.66
N MET A 170 0.21 -19.83 1.34
CA MET A 170 1.27 -19.37 2.26
C MET A 170 1.43 -17.85 2.22
N TYR A 171 1.36 -17.27 1.01
CA TYR A 171 1.62 -15.84 0.79
C TYR A 171 0.34 -15.00 0.70
N GLY A 172 -0.83 -15.64 0.76
CA GLY A 172 -2.13 -14.96 0.67
C GLY A 172 -2.35 -14.32 -0.70
N ALA A 173 -2.83 -13.08 -0.71
CA ALA A 173 -3.04 -12.30 -1.92
C ALA A 173 -1.83 -11.43 -2.33
N ARG A 174 -0.69 -11.54 -1.65
CA ARG A 174 0.53 -10.78 -2.01
C ARG A 174 1.01 -11.02 -3.44
N PRO A 175 0.95 -12.24 -4.01
CA PRO A 175 1.34 -12.49 -5.39
C PRO A 175 0.42 -11.82 -6.44
N MET A 176 -0.80 -11.43 -6.06
CA MET A 176 -1.80 -10.84 -6.96
C MET A 176 -1.30 -9.57 -7.64
N ALA A 177 -0.68 -8.66 -6.88
CA ALA A 177 -0.15 -7.42 -7.41
C ALA A 177 0.90 -7.67 -8.50
N ARG A 178 1.79 -8.64 -8.25
CA ARG A 178 2.83 -9.04 -9.19
C ARG A 178 2.24 -9.70 -10.44
N LEU A 179 1.27 -10.60 -10.26
CA LEU A 179 0.58 -11.26 -11.37
C LEU A 179 -0.10 -10.22 -12.29
N ILE A 180 -0.81 -9.25 -11.74
CA ILE A 180 -1.44 -8.17 -12.50
C ILE A 180 -0.38 -7.30 -13.19
N GLN A 181 0.72 -7.00 -12.51
CA GLN A 181 1.83 -6.26 -13.11
C GLN A 181 2.39 -6.97 -14.34
N GLU A 182 2.68 -8.27 -14.23
CA GLU A 182 3.34 -9.05 -15.28
C GLU A 182 2.37 -9.46 -16.42
N LYS A 183 1.13 -9.82 -16.07
CA LYS A 183 0.18 -10.40 -17.03
C LYS A 183 -0.81 -9.43 -17.63
N VAL A 184 -1.00 -8.26 -17.00
CA VAL A 184 -1.94 -7.26 -17.49
C VAL A 184 -1.23 -5.94 -17.81
N LYS A 185 -0.51 -5.35 -16.84
CA LYS A 185 0.08 -4.02 -17.03
C LYS A 185 1.19 -4.01 -18.07
N GLN A 186 2.09 -4.99 -18.06
CA GLN A 186 3.20 -5.04 -19.01
C GLN A 186 2.73 -5.16 -20.47
N PRO A 187 1.82 -6.09 -20.84
CA PRO A 187 1.31 -6.15 -22.21
C PRO A 187 0.58 -4.88 -22.64
N LEU A 188 -0.17 -4.25 -21.73
CA LEU A 188 -0.88 -3.02 -22.05
C LEU A 188 0.04 -1.80 -22.17
N ALA A 189 1.18 -1.77 -21.48
CA ALA A 189 2.10 -0.65 -21.53
C ALA A 189 2.66 -0.42 -22.94
N GLU A 190 2.95 -1.46 -23.69
CA GLU A 190 3.41 -1.36 -25.07
C GLU A 190 2.32 -0.78 -25.99
N GLU A 191 1.07 -1.21 -25.80
CA GLU A 191 -0.07 -0.73 -26.57
C GLU A 191 -0.46 0.73 -26.22
N LEU A 192 -0.24 1.13 -24.98
CA LEU A 192 -0.47 2.50 -24.51
C LEU A 192 0.58 3.47 -25.02
N LEU A 193 1.85 3.05 -25.10
CA LEU A 193 2.96 3.92 -25.48
C LEU A 193 3.18 3.97 -27.00
N PHE A 194 3.04 2.84 -27.69
CA PHE A 194 3.43 2.71 -29.08
C PHE A 194 2.40 2.03 -29.96
N GLY A 195 1.32 1.50 -29.36
CA GLY A 195 0.34 0.69 -30.04
C GLY A 195 -1.00 1.40 -30.28
N LYS A 196 -2.08 0.62 -30.25
CA LYS A 196 -3.42 1.05 -30.62
C LYS A 196 -4.08 2.00 -29.62
N LEU A 197 -3.60 2.07 -28.37
CA LEU A 197 -4.21 2.82 -27.26
C LEU A 197 -3.56 4.20 -26.99
N ILE A 198 -2.68 4.68 -27.86
CA ILE A 198 -2.01 6.00 -27.72
C ILE A 198 -3.03 7.17 -27.54
N HIS A 199 -4.19 7.06 -28.13
CA HIS A 199 -5.24 8.07 -28.03
C HIS A 199 -6.38 7.69 -27.08
N GLY A 200 -6.20 6.62 -26.30
CA GLY A 200 -7.24 6.02 -25.48
C GLY A 200 -8.00 4.94 -26.23
N GLY A 201 -8.97 4.33 -25.58
CA GLY A 201 -9.79 3.27 -26.15
C GLY A 201 -10.39 2.36 -25.10
N GLU A 202 -10.89 1.22 -25.56
CA GLU A 202 -11.45 0.17 -24.70
C GLU A 202 -10.59 -1.09 -24.80
N VAL A 203 -10.39 -1.74 -23.66
CA VAL A 203 -9.66 -2.99 -23.51
C VAL A 203 -10.59 -4.02 -22.90
N HIS A 204 -10.83 -5.10 -23.61
CA HIS A 204 -11.57 -6.23 -23.10
C HIS A 204 -10.62 -7.39 -22.82
N VAL A 205 -10.58 -7.84 -21.56
CA VAL A 205 -9.68 -8.91 -21.09
C VAL A 205 -10.49 -10.16 -20.88
N SER A 206 -10.19 -11.19 -21.68
CA SER A 206 -10.79 -12.51 -21.63
C SER A 206 -9.77 -13.61 -21.39
N LEU A 207 -10.22 -14.81 -21.09
CA LEU A 207 -9.37 -15.98 -21.04
C LEU A 207 -9.24 -16.57 -22.43
N LYS A 208 -8.01 -16.88 -22.88
CA LYS A 208 -7.78 -17.51 -24.17
C LYS A 208 -8.20 -18.99 -24.11
N ASP A 209 -9.22 -19.36 -24.90
CA ASP A 209 -9.70 -20.72 -25.00
C ASP A 209 -8.68 -21.61 -25.72
N GLY A 210 -8.46 -22.82 -25.18
CA GLY A 210 -7.89 -23.96 -25.94
C GLY A 210 -6.44 -24.30 -25.74
N ASP A 211 -5.66 -23.64 -24.89
CA ASP A 211 -4.27 -24.05 -24.62
C ASP A 211 -4.07 -24.42 -23.15
N ALA A 212 -3.26 -25.46 -22.91
CA ALA A 212 -2.84 -25.89 -21.57
C ALA A 212 -2.11 -24.77 -20.76
N SER A 213 -1.72 -23.68 -21.40
CA SER A 213 -1.28 -22.44 -20.79
C SER A 213 -2.44 -21.44 -20.79
N GLU A 214 -3.33 -21.51 -19.80
CA GLU A 214 -4.34 -20.50 -19.54
C GLU A 214 -3.70 -19.10 -19.55
N ALA A 215 -3.84 -18.36 -20.65
CA ALA A 215 -3.30 -17.03 -20.84
C ALA A 215 -4.43 -16.01 -21.02
N LEU A 216 -4.20 -14.77 -20.59
CA LEU A 216 -5.14 -13.69 -20.85
C LEU A 216 -5.04 -13.23 -22.31
N SER A 217 -6.18 -12.98 -22.94
CA SER A 217 -6.33 -12.37 -24.25
C SER A 217 -6.82 -10.93 -24.11
N PHE A 218 -6.31 -10.04 -24.95
CA PHE A 218 -6.65 -8.62 -24.92
C PHE A 218 -7.25 -8.22 -26.27
N GLU A 219 -8.51 -7.82 -26.25
CA GLU A 219 -9.17 -7.20 -27.38
C GLU A 219 -9.11 -5.68 -27.22
N LEU A 220 -8.47 -5.00 -28.18
CA LEU A 220 -8.19 -3.57 -28.10
C LEU A 220 -9.03 -2.82 -29.13
N THR A 221 -9.89 -1.94 -28.66
CA THR A 221 -10.70 -1.03 -29.50
C THR A 221 -10.18 0.38 -29.33
N PRO A 222 -9.39 0.92 -30.29
CA PRO A 222 -8.83 2.26 -30.17
C PRO A 222 -9.93 3.34 -30.23
N ALA A 223 -9.80 4.38 -29.44
CA ALA A 223 -10.66 5.54 -29.55
C ALA A 223 -10.40 6.29 -30.88
N PRO A 224 -11.44 6.84 -31.52
CA PRO A 224 -11.25 7.64 -32.70
C PRO A 224 -10.36 8.85 -32.40
N PRO A 225 -9.41 9.23 -33.29
CA PRO A 225 -8.51 10.34 -33.06
C PRO A 225 -9.31 11.61 -32.82
N LYS A 226 -9.07 12.30 -31.70
CA LYS A 226 -9.68 13.62 -31.43
C LYS A 226 -9.27 14.57 -32.53
N LEU A 227 -10.21 14.91 -33.43
CA LEU A 227 -10.00 15.95 -34.42
C LEU A 227 -9.74 17.27 -33.67
N VAL A 228 -8.49 17.68 -33.62
CA VAL A 228 -8.11 19.03 -33.17
C VAL A 228 -8.75 20.01 -34.17
N LYS A 229 -9.87 20.63 -33.80
CA LYS A 229 -10.42 21.75 -34.54
C LYS A 229 -9.33 22.84 -34.58
N ARG A 230 -8.59 22.92 -35.68
CA ARG A 230 -7.73 24.07 -35.98
C ARG A 230 -8.65 25.27 -35.99
N LYS A 231 -8.52 26.16 -35.00
CA LYS A 231 -9.12 27.50 -35.03
C LYS A 231 -8.60 28.14 -36.31
N GLY A 232 -9.53 28.24 -37.29
CA GLY A 232 -9.26 28.92 -38.56
C GLY A 232 -8.80 30.32 -38.31
N GLY A 233 -7.61 30.64 -38.77
CA GLY A 233 -7.11 32.01 -38.78
C GLY A 233 -8.00 32.90 -39.65
N ALA A 234 -8.67 33.85 -39.04
CA ALA A 234 -9.36 34.89 -39.73
C ALA A 234 -8.30 35.77 -40.44
N LYS A 235 -8.31 35.76 -41.76
CA LYS A 235 -7.61 36.72 -42.60
C LYS A 235 -8.23 38.11 -42.37
N ALA A 236 -7.49 39.00 -41.75
CA ALA A 236 -7.82 40.42 -41.74
C ALA A 236 -7.38 41.02 -43.09
N THR A 237 -8.36 41.39 -43.92
CA THR A 237 -8.17 42.26 -45.08
C THR A 237 -8.01 43.71 -44.63
N ALA A 238 -6.86 44.25 -44.88
CA ALA A 238 -6.57 45.68 -44.74
C ALA A 238 -7.33 46.49 -45.81
N LYS A 239 -8.03 47.54 -45.37
CA LYS A 239 -8.34 48.65 -46.24
C LYS A 239 -8.15 49.97 -45.48
N GLY A 240 -7.16 50.74 -45.92
CA GLY A 240 -6.73 51.94 -45.30
C GLY A 240 -7.73 53.11 -45.53
N LYS A 241 -7.65 54.12 -44.66
CA LYS A 241 -7.85 55.53 -45.00
C LYS A 241 -7.09 56.40 -44.00
N ARG A 242 -6.38 57.39 -44.63
CA ARG A 242 -5.61 58.44 -44.01
C ARG A 242 -6.52 59.42 -43.24
N GLY A 243 -5.92 60.13 -42.26
CA GLY A 243 -6.45 61.43 -41.76
C GLY A 243 -5.83 61.86 -40.44
N LYS A 244 -4.75 62.64 -40.51
CA LYS A 244 -4.34 63.87 -39.82
C LYS A 244 -4.54 64.04 -38.30
N SER A 245 -3.38 64.16 -37.62
CA SER A 245 -2.94 65.32 -36.80
C SER A 245 -3.69 65.65 -35.49
N ALA A 246 -3.02 65.55 -34.38
CA ALA A 246 -2.60 66.66 -33.49
C ALA A 246 -2.12 66.13 -32.14
N THR A 247 -0.89 66.42 -31.80
CA THR A 247 -0.32 66.54 -30.46
C THR A 247 -0.85 67.79 -29.78
N PRO A 248 -0.93 68.04 -28.47
CA PRO A 248 0.24 68.05 -27.60
C PRO A 248 0.03 67.49 -26.13
N GLU A 249 1.16 67.36 -25.50
CA GLU A 249 1.46 67.16 -24.07
C GLU A 249 0.93 68.25 -23.13
N PRO A 250 1.38 68.28 -21.83
CA PRO A 250 1.36 67.34 -20.72
C PRO A 250 0.82 67.99 -19.40
N SER A 251 0.69 67.27 -18.32
CA SER A 251 0.83 67.76 -16.91
C SER A 251 0.60 66.59 -15.96
N THR A 252 1.64 66.14 -15.20
CA THR A 252 2.04 66.53 -13.83
C THR A 252 0.94 66.45 -12.79
N ASP A 253 1.31 65.73 -11.79
CA ASP A 253 1.21 65.83 -10.33
C ASP A 253 0.49 64.66 -9.67
N GLU A 254 1.27 63.94 -8.88
CA GLU A 254 1.58 64.01 -7.43
C GLU A 254 0.55 63.36 -6.52
N ALA A 255 1.12 62.45 -5.74
CA ALA A 255 0.93 62.25 -4.29
C ALA A 255 -0.42 61.70 -3.77
N GLU A 256 -0.42 60.51 -3.21
CA GLU A 256 -0.25 60.15 -1.77
C GLU A 256 -0.11 58.64 -1.66
#